data_8bb0fe04c7d823a41baa9746bfe04477
#
_entry.id   8bb0fe04c7d823a41baa9746bfe04477
#
_cell.length_a   1.000
_cell.length_b   1.000
_cell.length_c   1.000
_cell.angle_alpha   90.00
_cell.angle_beta   90.00
_cell.angle_gamma   90.00
#
_symmetry.space_group_name_H-M   'P 1'
#
loop_
_entity.id
_entity.type
_entity.pdbx_description
1 polymer ?
#
loop_
_entity_poly.entity_id
_entity_poly.type
_entity_poly.pdbx_seq_one_letter_code
_entity_poly.pdbx_strand_id
1 'polypeptide(L)'
;EELAEIDACYEAENGIRRGATPRYWEDVSVGDTLPKMVKGPLKLTDLILWHMGWGLQISPPGAFKLTYDVRKKVPGLFPKDHLGVPDTVQRCHWQEDWAQQLGFPGPYDYGGQREVWLTHLLTNWMGDDGWLWKLSVQHRKFNFLGDTSWLHGEITDKCERDGRFEVHLDVWCLNRADEKSSLGNAVILLPSKESGEVLLPEPPADNLTDLIQVEVEKYNLEHA
;
A
#
# COMPACT_ATOMS: atom_id res chain seq x y z
N GLU A 1 -22.43 -12.10 -11.31
CA GLU A 1 -22.80 -11.85 -9.89
C GLU A 1 -21.70 -11.06 -9.20
N GLU A 2 -20.46 -11.53 -9.17
CA GLU A 2 -19.30 -10.84 -8.56
C GLU A 2 -19.04 -9.43 -9.15
N LEU A 3 -19.07 -9.26 -10.48
CA LEU A 3 -18.90 -7.95 -11.12
C LEU A 3 -19.96 -6.94 -10.69
N ALA A 4 -21.20 -7.37 -10.51
CA ALA A 4 -22.27 -6.48 -10.05
C ALA A 4 -22.07 -6.03 -8.59
N GLU A 5 -21.48 -6.89 -7.74
CA GLU A 5 -21.11 -6.53 -6.36
C GLU A 5 -19.95 -5.52 -6.37
N ILE A 6 -18.95 -5.72 -7.22
CA ILE A 6 -17.84 -4.80 -7.39
C ILE A 6 -18.33 -3.43 -7.86
N ASP A 7 -19.18 -3.40 -8.89
CA ASP A 7 -19.75 -2.17 -9.44
C ASP A 7 -20.55 -1.43 -8.37
N ALA A 8 -21.41 -2.12 -7.62
CA ALA A 8 -22.19 -1.54 -6.53
C ALA A 8 -21.29 -0.96 -5.42
N CYS A 9 -20.16 -1.59 -5.13
CA CYS A 9 -19.20 -1.09 -4.14
C CYS A 9 -18.50 0.18 -4.63
N TYR A 10 -18.13 0.26 -5.92
CA TYR A 10 -17.59 1.49 -6.51
C TYR A 10 -18.62 2.63 -6.54
N GLU A 11 -19.88 2.34 -6.87
CA GLU A 11 -20.96 3.34 -6.81
C GLU A 11 -21.16 3.90 -5.40
N ALA A 12 -21.04 3.05 -4.37
CA ALA A 12 -21.17 3.44 -2.97
C ALA A 12 -19.98 4.25 -2.45
N GLU A 13 -18.80 4.19 -3.08
CA GLU A 13 -17.55 4.79 -2.57
C GLU A 13 -17.67 6.30 -2.33
N ASN A 14 -18.41 7.04 -3.18
CA ASN A 14 -18.63 8.47 -2.99
C ASN A 14 -19.38 8.80 -1.68
N GLY A 15 -20.25 7.91 -1.23
CA GLY A 15 -20.99 8.05 0.05
C GLY A 15 -20.14 7.67 1.28
N ILE A 16 -19.07 6.92 1.07
CA ILE A 16 -18.14 6.50 2.13
C ILE A 16 -17.11 7.60 2.43
N ARG A 17 -16.70 8.32 1.40
CA ARG A 17 -15.70 9.38 1.52
C ARG A 17 -16.18 10.50 2.43
N ARG A 18 -15.50 10.67 3.54
CA ARG A 18 -15.84 11.69 4.53
C ARG A 18 -15.48 13.11 4.07
N GLY A 19 -14.35 13.28 3.40
CA GLY A 19 -13.88 14.57 2.91
C GLY A 19 -13.76 15.61 4.03
N ALA A 20 -14.23 16.82 3.76
CA ALA A 20 -14.15 17.96 4.69
C ALA A 20 -15.14 17.88 5.89
N THR A 21 -15.88 16.79 6.06
CA THR A 21 -16.72 16.61 7.25
C THR A 21 -15.88 15.98 8.36
N PRO A 22 -15.57 16.67 9.48
CA PRO A 22 -14.70 16.14 10.51
C PRO A 22 -15.22 14.82 11.09
N ARG A 23 -14.30 13.90 11.38
CA ARG A 23 -14.56 12.73 12.22
C ARG A 23 -13.89 12.98 13.56
N TYR A 24 -14.68 13.11 14.61
CA TYR A 24 -14.16 13.34 15.93
C TYR A 24 -13.86 12.02 16.64
N TRP A 25 -12.85 12.04 17.48
CA TRP A 25 -12.43 10.89 18.28
C TRP A 25 -13.57 10.37 19.19
N GLU A 26 -14.42 11.26 19.72
CA GLU A 26 -15.55 10.91 20.57
C GLU A 26 -16.67 10.16 19.80
N ASP A 27 -16.73 10.32 18.47
CA ASP A 27 -17.78 9.74 17.63
C ASP A 27 -17.47 8.32 17.13
N VAL A 28 -16.33 7.76 17.55
CA VAL A 28 -15.93 6.40 17.14
C VAL A 28 -15.75 5.50 18.36
N SER A 29 -15.99 4.20 18.21
CA SER A 29 -15.94 3.21 19.29
C SER A 29 -15.07 2.02 18.91
N VAL A 30 -14.44 1.38 19.91
CA VAL A 30 -13.78 0.10 19.73
C VAL A 30 -14.81 -0.94 19.25
N GLY A 31 -14.44 -1.71 18.22
CA GLY A 31 -15.32 -2.66 17.55
C GLY A 31 -16.07 -2.07 16.34
N ASP A 32 -16.00 -0.75 16.11
CA ASP A 32 -16.54 -0.18 14.87
C ASP A 32 -15.75 -0.68 13.66
N THR A 33 -16.48 -1.08 12.62
CA THR A 33 -15.89 -1.49 11.34
C THR A 33 -15.91 -0.35 10.33
N LEU A 34 -14.86 -0.27 9.52
CA LEU A 34 -14.80 0.68 8.42
C LEU A 34 -15.74 0.23 7.28
N PRO A 35 -16.33 1.16 6.52
CA PRO A 35 -17.08 0.81 5.33
C PRO A 35 -16.21 0.00 4.35
N LYS A 36 -16.74 -1.10 3.85
CA LYS A 36 -16.08 -1.98 2.89
C LYS A 36 -15.75 -1.21 1.60
N MET A 37 -14.55 -1.34 1.11
CA MET A 37 -14.12 -0.82 -0.20
C MET A 37 -13.58 -1.96 -1.08
N VAL A 38 -13.53 -1.74 -2.38
CA VAL A 38 -13.05 -2.73 -3.35
C VAL A 38 -11.97 -2.14 -4.26
N LYS A 39 -11.01 -2.98 -4.65
CA LYS A 39 -10.05 -2.70 -5.72
C LYS A 39 -10.00 -3.93 -6.65
N GLY A 40 -10.35 -3.70 -7.90
CA GLY A 40 -10.36 -4.79 -8.90
C GLY A 40 -11.60 -4.77 -9.81
N PRO A 41 -11.75 -5.80 -10.67
CA PRO A 41 -10.77 -6.87 -10.89
C PRO A 41 -9.44 -6.31 -11.39
N LEU A 42 -8.32 -6.88 -10.90
CA LEU A 42 -6.98 -6.43 -11.26
C LEU A 42 -6.72 -6.65 -12.75
N LYS A 43 -6.33 -5.59 -13.44
CA LYS A 43 -6.06 -5.59 -14.88
C LYS A 43 -4.58 -5.36 -15.16
N LEU A 44 -4.13 -5.82 -16.31
CA LEU A 44 -2.77 -5.55 -16.77
C LEU A 44 -2.44 -4.05 -16.82
N THR A 45 -3.42 -3.24 -17.22
CA THR A 45 -3.29 -1.78 -17.26
C THR A 45 -3.07 -1.18 -15.88
N ASP A 46 -3.66 -1.74 -14.83
CA ASP A 46 -3.47 -1.27 -13.45
C ASP A 46 -2.01 -1.48 -13.01
N LEU A 47 -1.42 -2.61 -13.38
CA LEU A 47 -0.03 -2.95 -13.07
C LEU A 47 0.95 -2.05 -13.82
N ILE A 48 0.70 -1.80 -15.10
CA ILE A 48 1.53 -0.90 -15.92
C ILE A 48 1.44 0.54 -15.41
N LEU A 49 0.23 1.03 -15.13
CA LEU A 49 0.01 2.38 -14.59
C LEU A 49 0.70 2.55 -13.23
N TRP A 50 0.57 1.56 -12.36
CA TRP A 50 1.27 1.57 -11.08
C TRP A 50 2.78 1.62 -11.25
N HIS A 51 3.33 0.74 -12.09
CA HIS A 51 4.75 0.68 -12.36
C HIS A 51 5.30 2.02 -12.87
N MET A 52 4.58 2.66 -13.80
CA MET A 52 4.99 3.95 -14.37
C MET A 52 4.81 5.12 -13.41
N GLY A 53 3.78 5.08 -12.56
CA GLY A 53 3.44 6.16 -11.63
C GLY A 53 4.22 6.14 -10.31
N TRP A 54 4.69 4.97 -9.89
CA TRP A 54 5.34 4.79 -8.59
C TRP A 54 6.71 5.51 -8.50
N GLY A 55 7.43 5.61 -9.63
CA GLY A 55 8.69 6.36 -9.70
C GLY A 55 9.90 5.66 -9.07
N LEU A 56 9.71 4.70 -8.17
CA LEU A 56 10.79 3.92 -7.56
C LEU A 56 11.13 2.71 -8.43
N GLN A 57 11.99 2.90 -9.42
CA GLN A 57 12.35 1.88 -10.38
C GLN A 57 13.71 1.27 -10.05
N ILE A 58 13.72 0.03 -9.52
CA ILE A 58 14.96 -0.73 -9.26
C ILE A 58 15.63 -1.10 -10.59
N SER A 59 14.86 -1.48 -11.59
CA SER A 59 15.29 -1.78 -12.95
C SER A 59 14.41 -1.03 -13.94
N PRO A 60 14.72 0.27 -14.21
CA PRO A 60 13.86 1.13 -15.03
C PRO A 60 13.65 0.52 -16.43
N PRO A 61 12.40 0.44 -16.91
CA PRO A 61 12.08 -0.09 -18.22
C PRO A 61 12.29 0.97 -19.31
N GLY A 62 12.20 0.53 -20.55
CA GLY A 62 12.13 1.40 -21.71
C GLY A 62 13.48 1.84 -22.29
N ALA A 63 13.41 2.54 -23.40
CA ALA A 63 14.57 2.93 -24.20
C ALA A 63 15.19 4.25 -23.72
N PHE A 64 15.63 4.30 -22.47
CA PHE A 64 16.25 5.46 -21.85
C PHE A 64 17.74 5.26 -21.56
N LYS A 65 18.47 6.36 -21.57
CA LYS A 65 19.90 6.36 -21.15
C LYS A 65 20.06 5.81 -19.72
N LEU A 66 19.14 6.15 -18.82
CA LEU A 66 19.12 5.63 -17.45
C LEU A 66 19.02 4.10 -17.42
N THR A 67 18.13 3.52 -18.21
CA THR A 67 17.95 2.06 -18.32
C THR A 67 19.24 1.40 -18.79
N TYR A 68 19.89 1.98 -19.80
CA TYR A 68 21.18 1.49 -20.29
C TYR A 68 22.27 1.54 -19.20
N ASP A 69 22.37 2.65 -18.47
CA ASP A 69 23.40 2.82 -17.44
C ASP A 69 23.20 1.89 -16.25
N VAL A 70 21.96 1.71 -15.80
CA VAL A 70 21.63 0.75 -14.73
C VAL A 70 21.91 -0.67 -15.18
N ARG A 71 21.51 -1.04 -16.40
CA ARG A 71 21.80 -2.37 -16.98
C ARG A 71 23.29 -2.69 -17.03
N LYS A 72 24.13 -1.71 -17.34
CA LYS A 72 25.59 -1.90 -17.33
C LYS A 72 26.15 -2.16 -15.93
N LYS A 73 25.55 -1.52 -14.92
CA LYS A 73 26.01 -1.66 -13.52
C LYS A 73 25.46 -2.95 -12.87
N VAL A 74 24.21 -3.29 -13.16
CA VAL A 74 23.52 -4.43 -12.54
C VAL A 74 22.81 -5.27 -13.62
N PRO A 75 23.57 -5.99 -14.47
CA PRO A 75 23.01 -6.73 -15.60
C PRO A 75 22.01 -7.83 -15.19
N GLY A 76 22.12 -8.38 -13.98
CA GLY A 76 21.21 -9.39 -13.46
C GLY A 76 19.75 -8.94 -13.30
N LEU A 77 19.51 -7.63 -13.23
CA LEU A 77 18.16 -7.06 -13.20
C LEU A 77 17.51 -6.94 -14.60
N PHE A 78 18.23 -7.35 -15.66
CA PHE A 78 17.77 -7.24 -17.04
C PHE A 78 17.97 -8.56 -17.79
N PRO A 79 17.24 -9.62 -17.40
CA PRO A 79 17.27 -10.88 -18.13
C PRO A 79 16.76 -10.68 -19.55
N LYS A 80 17.27 -11.45 -20.51
CA LYS A 80 16.83 -11.38 -21.91
C LYS A 80 15.37 -11.86 -22.04
N ASP A 81 14.62 -11.17 -22.88
CA ASP A 81 13.28 -11.57 -23.29
C ASP A 81 13.33 -12.65 -24.41
N HIS A 82 12.17 -13.00 -24.97
CA HIS A 82 12.05 -13.98 -26.04
C HIS A 82 12.70 -13.53 -27.37
N LEU A 83 12.99 -12.24 -27.53
CA LEU A 83 13.72 -11.68 -28.68
C LEU A 83 15.24 -11.62 -28.43
N GLY A 84 15.70 -12.06 -27.27
CA GLY A 84 17.11 -11.96 -26.85
C GLY A 84 17.52 -10.55 -26.39
N VAL A 85 16.58 -9.65 -26.17
CA VAL A 85 16.81 -8.28 -25.74
C VAL A 85 16.76 -8.20 -24.21
N PRO A 86 17.77 -7.58 -23.55
CA PRO A 86 17.72 -7.35 -22.10
C PRO A 86 16.58 -6.43 -21.71
N ASP A 87 15.70 -6.90 -20.82
CA ASP A 87 14.54 -6.15 -20.32
C ASP A 87 14.42 -6.30 -18.81
N THR A 88 13.67 -5.39 -18.17
CA THR A 88 13.54 -5.33 -16.71
C THR A 88 13.02 -6.64 -16.11
N VAL A 89 13.60 -7.08 -15.01
CA VAL A 89 13.09 -8.24 -14.25
C VAL A 89 11.66 -8.01 -13.76
N GLN A 90 11.25 -6.76 -13.55
CA GLN A 90 9.92 -6.39 -13.06
C GLN A 90 8.79 -6.69 -14.05
N ARG A 91 9.11 -7.07 -15.29
CA ARG A 91 8.10 -7.52 -16.26
C ARG A 91 7.29 -8.75 -15.81
N CYS A 92 7.68 -9.41 -14.74
CA CYS A 92 6.87 -10.45 -14.09
C CYS A 92 5.49 -9.95 -13.64
N HIS A 93 5.33 -8.63 -13.47
CA HIS A 93 4.05 -8.03 -13.13
C HIS A 93 3.12 -7.82 -14.33
N TRP A 94 3.60 -7.98 -15.58
CA TRP A 94 2.77 -7.80 -16.78
C TRP A 94 3.03 -8.79 -17.90
N GLN A 95 4.07 -9.61 -17.80
CA GLN A 95 4.41 -10.60 -18.82
C GLN A 95 4.25 -12.02 -18.26
N GLU A 96 3.27 -12.74 -18.79
CA GLU A 96 2.83 -14.03 -18.25
C GLU A 96 3.93 -15.11 -18.33
N ASP A 97 4.55 -15.27 -19.49
CA ASP A 97 5.62 -16.25 -19.70
C ASP A 97 6.81 -16.01 -18.76
N TRP A 98 7.14 -14.74 -18.48
CA TRP A 98 8.21 -14.40 -17.55
C TRP A 98 7.80 -14.67 -16.10
N ALA A 99 6.58 -14.34 -15.70
CA ALA A 99 6.07 -14.67 -14.37
C ALA A 99 6.10 -16.19 -14.14
N GLN A 100 5.68 -16.98 -15.12
CA GLN A 100 5.70 -18.44 -15.07
C GLN A 100 7.12 -19.03 -15.00
N GLN A 101 8.09 -18.44 -15.71
CA GLN A 101 9.50 -18.82 -15.60
C GLN A 101 10.06 -18.58 -14.20
N LEU A 102 9.55 -17.60 -13.47
CA LEU A 102 9.90 -17.32 -12.07
C LEU A 102 9.12 -18.20 -11.07
N GLY A 103 8.22 -19.07 -11.52
CA GLY A 103 7.43 -19.99 -10.71
C GLY A 103 6.09 -19.44 -10.23
N PHE A 104 5.62 -18.32 -10.76
CA PHE A 104 4.30 -17.77 -10.46
C PHE A 104 3.27 -18.25 -11.50
N PRO A 105 1.98 -18.38 -11.11
CA PRO A 105 0.93 -18.75 -12.06
C PRO A 105 0.75 -17.74 -13.21
N GLY A 106 1.04 -16.47 -12.98
CA GLY A 106 0.90 -15.39 -13.95
C GLY A 106 1.30 -14.04 -13.33
N PRO A 107 1.07 -12.95 -14.05
CA PRO A 107 1.31 -11.60 -13.55
C PRO A 107 0.53 -11.29 -12.28
N TYR A 108 1.14 -10.57 -11.36
CA TYR A 108 0.61 -10.28 -10.03
C TYR A 108 0.87 -8.83 -9.62
N ASP A 109 0.12 -8.37 -8.61
CA ASP A 109 0.18 -7.00 -8.11
C ASP A 109 1.50 -6.67 -7.40
N TYR A 110 1.71 -5.38 -7.17
CA TYR A 110 2.77 -4.89 -6.31
C TYR A 110 2.29 -4.81 -4.86
N GLY A 111 3.15 -5.19 -3.91
CA GLY A 111 2.85 -5.01 -2.49
C GLY A 111 2.47 -3.56 -2.16
N GLY A 112 3.23 -2.59 -2.66
CA GLY A 112 2.95 -1.16 -2.49
C GLY A 112 1.57 -0.71 -3.00
N GLN A 113 0.99 -1.36 -4.01
CA GLN A 113 -0.39 -1.07 -4.41
C GLN A 113 -1.37 -1.32 -3.27
N ARG A 114 -1.23 -2.45 -2.56
CA ARG A 114 -2.12 -2.82 -1.45
C ARG A 114 -1.96 -1.88 -0.26
N GLU A 115 -0.74 -1.40 0.01
CA GLU A 115 -0.51 -0.36 1.02
C GLU A 115 -1.24 0.93 0.68
N VAL A 116 -1.17 1.37 -0.59
CA VAL A 116 -1.90 2.56 -1.06
C VAL A 116 -3.42 2.33 -1.04
N TRP A 117 -3.91 1.14 -1.36
CA TRP A 117 -5.33 0.82 -1.27
C TRP A 117 -5.84 0.87 0.19
N LEU A 118 -5.08 0.32 1.14
CA LEU A 118 -5.43 0.44 2.57
C LEU A 118 -5.33 1.89 3.05
N THR A 119 -4.33 2.65 2.59
CA THR A 119 -4.26 4.10 2.85
C THR A 119 -5.49 4.81 2.33
N HIS A 120 -5.98 4.47 1.11
CA HIS A 120 -7.19 5.04 0.54
C HIS A 120 -8.45 4.74 1.40
N LEU A 121 -8.60 3.50 1.88
CA LEU A 121 -9.66 3.13 2.82
C LEU A 121 -9.61 4.02 4.08
N LEU A 122 -8.43 4.14 4.68
CA LEU A 122 -8.23 4.89 5.93
C LEU A 122 -8.47 6.39 5.73
N THR A 123 -7.97 6.97 4.64
CA THR A 123 -8.16 8.41 4.35
C THR A 123 -9.61 8.75 4.00
N ASN A 124 -10.32 7.88 3.28
CA ASN A 124 -11.76 8.05 3.05
C ASN A 124 -12.55 8.00 4.36
N TRP A 125 -12.16 7.14 5.28
CA TRP A 125 -12.82 7.00 6.57
C TRP A 125 -12.53 8.15 7.53
N MET A 126 -11.26 8.55 7.69
CA MET A 126 -10.87 9.55 8.69
C MET A 126 -11.30 10.98 8.33
N GLY A 127 -11.41 11.30 7.02
CA GLY A 127 -11.66 12.65 6.53
C GLY A 127 -10.40 13.52 6.48
N ASP A 128 -10.57 14.77 6.05
CA ASP A 128 -9.47 15.69 5.76
C ASP A 128 -8.80 16.23 7.04
N ASP A 129 -9.52 16.27 8.17
CA ASP A 129 -9.00 16.72 9.47
C ASP A 129 -8.31 15.63 10.29
N GLY A 130 -8.35 14.35 9.84
CA GLY A 130 -7.64 13.25 10.45
C GLY A 130 -6.21 13.12 9.93
N TRP A 131 -5.34 12.44 10.67
CA TRP A 131 -3.97 12.18 10.28
C TRP A 131 -3.61 10.71 10.39
N LEU A 132 -3.31 10.06 9.27
CA LEU A 132 -2.77 8.70 9.26
C LEU A 132 -1.30 8.75 9.72
N TRP A 133 -1.09 8.48 11.00
CA TRP A 133 0.25 8.58 11.59
C TRP A 133 1.11 7.35 11.31
N LYS A 134 0.53 6.15 11.45
CA LYS A 134 1.27 4.89 11.25
C LYS A 134 0.43 3.91 10.46
N LEU A 135 1.09 3.21 9.55
CA LEU A 135 0.54 2.06 8.84
C LEU A 135 1.64 1.02 8.69
N SER A 136 1.37 -0.19 9.19
CA SER A 136 2.25 -1.35 9.01
C SER A 136 1.46 -2.44 8.29
N VAL A 137 1.99 -2.97 7.19
CA VAL A 137 1.32 -3.98 6.37
C VAL A 137 2.24 -5.18 6.13
N GLN A 138 1.67 -6.36 6.23
CA GLN A 138 2.32 -7.62 5.91
C GLN A 138 1.57 -8.26 4.73
N HIS A 139 2.29 -8.55 3.64
CA HIS A 139 1.74 -9.27 2.51
C HIS A 139 1.88 -10.78 2.71
N ARG A 140 0.77 -11.51 2.54
CA ARG A 140 0.69 -12.96 2.83
C ARG A 140 0.42 -13.80 1.58
N LYS A 141 -0.30 -13.24 0.62
CA LYS A 141 -0.65 -13.89 -0.64
C LYS A 141 -0.45 -12.92 -1.79
N PHE A 142 -0.24 -13.45 -2.98
CA PHE A 142 -0.25 -12.65 -4.21
C PHE A 142 -1.69 -12.46 -4.70
N ASN A 143 -1.95 -11.34 -5.36
CA ASN A 143 -3.15 -11.14 -6.15
C ASN A 143 -2.75 -11.18 -7.63
N PHE A 144 -3.38 -12.05 -8.39
CA PHE A 144 -3.11 -12.24 -9.80
C PHE A 144 -4.11 -11.45 -10.67
N LEU A 145 -3.84 -11.37 -11.97
CA LEU A 145 -4.79 -10.75 -12.90
C LEU A 145 -6.18 -11.38 -12.77
N GLY A 146 -7.19 -10.54 -12.68
CA GLY A 146 -8.57 -10.93 -12.45
C GLY A 146 -8.97 -11.05 -10.98
N ASP A 147 -8.02 -11.03 -10.04
CA ASP A 147 -8.35 -11.02 -8.62
C ASP A 147 -8.94 -9.68 -8.18
N THR A 148 -9.80 -9.76 -7.17
CA THR A 148 -10.40 -8.60 -6.51
C THR A 148 -9.90 -8.52 -5.08
N SER A 149 -9.58 -7.32 -4.63
CA SER A 149 -9.20 -7.04 -3.25
C SER A 149 -10.32 -6.30 -2.53
N TRP A 150 -10.87 -6.93 -1.50
CA TRP A 150 -11.84 -6.33 -0.59
C TRP A 150 -11.13 -5.77 0.62
N LEU A 151 -11.28 -4.45 0.84
CA LEU A 151 -10.58 -3.72 1.88
C LEU A 151 -11.45 -3.61 3.11
N HIS A 152 -10.89 -3.91 4.26
CA HIS A 152 -11.56 -3.94 5.55
C HIS A 152 -10.71 -3.25 6.62
N GLY A 153 -11.39 -2.76 7.65
CA GLY A 153 -10.75 -2.26 8.87
C GLY A 153 -11.70 -2.34 10.05
N GLU A 154 -11.13 -2.48 11.24
CA GLU A 154 -11.82 -2.53 12.51
C GLU A 154 -11.04 -1.75 13.56
N ILE A 155 -11.73 -0.97 14.38
CA ILE A 155 -11.13 -0.23 15.50
C ILE A 155 -10.87 -1.19 16.65
N THR A 156 -9.61 -1.35 17.00
CA THR A 156 -9.17 -2.29 18.05
C THR A 156 -8.90 -1.61 19.38
N ASP A 157 -8.54 -0.32 19.35
CA ASP A 157 -8.29 0.47 20.57
C ASP A 157 -8.43 1.97 20.32
N LYS A 158 -8.65 2.72 21.39
CA LYS A 158 -8.68 4.18 21.45
C LYS A 158 -7.97 4.67 22.70
N CYS A 159 -7.08 5.61 22.57
CA CYS A 159 -6.45 6.22 23.73
C CYS A 159 -6.09 7.70 23.49
N GLU A 160 -6.01 8.45 24.58
CA GLU A 160 -5.33 9.72 24.62
C GLU A 160 -3.89 9.50 25.09
N ARG A 161 -2.93 10.00 24.32
CA ARG A 161 -1.51 9.91 24.65
C ARG A 161 -0.78 11.19 24.27
N ASP A 162 -0.14 11.83 25.23
CA ASP A 162 0.60 13.08 25.02
C ASP A 162 -0.24 14.17 24.33
N GLY A 163 -1.53 14.28 24.68
CA GLY A 163 -2.48 15.22 24.08
C GLY A 163 -2.96 14.84 22.67
N ARG A 164 -2.62 13.65 22.18
CA ARG A 164 -3.09 13.12 20.90
C ARG A 164 -4.20 12.11 21.10
N PHE A 165 -5.23 12.19 20.28
CA PHE A 165 -6.40 11.32 20.28
C PHE A 165 -6.20 10.21 19.25
N GLU A 166 -5.62 9.09 19.69
CA GLU A 166 -5.24 7.97 18.85
C GLU A 166 -6.41 7.00 18.68
N VAL A 167 -6.60 6.53 17.45
CA VAL A 167 -7.47 5.40 17.08
C VAL A 167 -6.58 4.33 16.46
N HIS A 168 -6.58 3.15 17.05
CA HIS A 168 -5.83 2.00 16.56
C HIS A 168 -6.76 1.09 15.79
N LEU A 169 -6.31 0.61 14.64
CA LEU A 169 -7.10 -0.23 13.75
C LEU A 169 -6.31 -1.45 13.29
N ASP A 170 -7.01 -2.56 13.16
CA ASP A 170 -6.58 -3.63 12.28
C ASP A 170 -7.14 -3.40 10.88
N VAL A 171 -6.31 -3.62 9.86
CA VAL A 171 -6.70 -3.47 8.46
C VAL A 171 -6.29 -4.68 7.65
N TRP A 172 -7.08 -5.07 6.65
CA TRP A 172 -6.73 -6.21 5.80
C TRP A 172 -7.38 -6.14 4.43
N CYS A 173 -6.78 -6.87 3.49
CA CYS A 173 -7.35 -7.13 2.18
C CYS A 173 -7.75 -8.61 2.11
N LEU A 174 -8.98 -8.90 1.73
CA LEU A 174 -9.41 -10.23 1.32
C LEU A 174 -9.27 -10.37 -0.20
N ASN A 175 -8.76 -11.49 -0.66
CA ASN A 175 -8.77 -11.85 -2.07
C ASN A 175 -10.10 -12.53 -2.46
N ARG A 176 -10.22 -12.95 -3.72
CA ARG A 176 -11.41 -13.64 -4.24
C ARG A 176 -11.74 -14.94 -3.51
N ALA A 177 -10.78 -15.58 -2.86
CA ALA A 177 -10.97 -16.80 -2.09
C ALA A 177 -11.24 -16.55 -0.59
N ASP A 178 -11.59 -15.32 -0.20
CA ASP A 178 -11.76 -14.86 1.17
C ASP A 178 -10.52 -15.08 2.06
N GLU A 179 -9.33 -15.15 1.46
CA GLU A 179 -8.09 -15.24 2.20
C GLU A 179 -7.51 -13.84 2.44
N LYS A 180 -6.96 -13.60 3.62
CA LYS A 180 -6.22 -12.35 3.91
C LYS A 180 -4.94 -12.28 3.07
N SER A 181 -4.99 -11.57 1.94
CA SER A 181 -3.84 -11.36 1.07
C SER A 181 -2.85 -10.36 1.66
N SER A 182 -3.36 -9.39 2.42
CA SER A 182 -2.56 -8.48 3.27
C SER A 182 -3.27 -8.27 4.59
N LEU A 183 -2.51 -8.02 5.63
CA LEU A 183 -3.01 -7.65 6.95
C LEU A 183 -2.03 -6.67 7.61
N GLY A 184 -2.55 -5.84 8.51
CA GLY A 184 -1.74 -4.84 9.17
C GLY A 184 -2.48 -4.07 10.23
N ASN A 185 -1.81 -3.08 10.79
CA ASN A 185 -2.36 -2.14 11.76
C ASN A 185 -2.06 -0.71 11.36
N ALA A 186 -2.96 0.17 11.76
CA ALA A 186 -2.85 1.59 11.56
C ALA A 186 -3.08 2.34 12.87
N VAL A 187 -2.48 3.52 12.97
CA VAL A 187 -2.81 4.52 14.00
C VAL A 187 -3.22 5.79 13.30
N ILE A 188 -4.42 6.23 13.58
CA ILE A 188 -4.99 7.48 13.07
C ILE A 188 -5.16 8.44 14.24
N LEU A 189 -4.75 9.68 14.06
CA LEU A 189 -5.05 10.78 14.97
C LEU A 189 -6.30 11.48 14.46
N LEU A 190 -7.29 11.64 15.34
CA LEU A 190 -8.53 12.35 15.04
C LEU A 190 -8.62 13.65 15.84
N PRO A 191 -9.29 14.68 15.32
CA PRO A 191 -9.62 15.85 16.09
C PRO A 191 -10.57 15.47 17.24
N SER A 192 -10.52 16.22 18.34
CA SER A 192 -11.42 16.09 19.47
C SER A 192 -12.41 17.26 19.50
N LYS A 193 -13.64 16.99 19.90
CA LYS A 193 -14.66 18.05 20.12
C LYS A 193 -14.27 19.02 21.23
N GLU A 194 -13.49 18.55 22.20
CA GLU A 194 -13.04 19.36 23.35
C GLU A 194 -11.74 20.10 23.07
N SER A 195 -10.77 19.42 22.46
CA SER A 195 -9.40 19.92 22.26
C SER A 195 -9.15 20.53 20.87
N GLY A 196 -10.07 20.33 19.92
CA GLY A 196 -9.98 20.89 18.58
C GLY A 196 -9.15 20.04 17.60
N GLU A 197 -8.26 20.70 16.87
CA GLU A 197 -7.49 20.09 15.77
C GLU A 197 -6.51 19.01 16.24
N VAL A 198 -6.08 18.16 15.29
CA VAL A 198 -5.09 17.09 15.54
C VAL A 198 -3.75 17.69 15.96
N LEU A 199 -3.24 17.27 17.12
CA LEU A 199 -1.86 17.52 17.52
C LEU A 199 -0.93 16.55 16.78
N LEU A 200 -0.17 17.05 15.81
CA LEU A 200 0.78 16.22 15.07
C LEU A 200 1.95 15.77 15.95
N PRO A 201 2.47 14.54 15.71
CA PRO A 201 3.68 14.09 16.41
C PRO A 201 4.87 14.97 16.04
N GLU A 202 5.72 15.26 17.01
CA GLU A 202 6.99 15.90 16.72
C GLU A 202 7.84 15.00 15.81
N PRO A 203 8.52 15.57 14.81
CA PRO A 203 9.50 14.81 14.03
C PRO A 203 10.58 14.25 14.96
N PRO A 204 11.15 13.07 14.66
CA PRO A 204 12.30 12.58 15.41
C PRO A 204 13.38 13.65 15.48
N ALA A 205 13.93 13.87 16.69
CA ALA A 205 14.99 14.86 16.90
C ALA A 205 16.28 14.50 16.15
N ASP A 206 16.44 13.21 15.85
CA ASP A 206 17.60 12.71 15.15
C ASP A 206 17.44 12.93 13.63
N ASN A 207 18.49 13.47 13.06
CA ASN A 207 18.56 13.65 11.61
C ASN A 207 18.43 12.28 10.92
N LEU A 208 17.54 12.14 9.93
CA LEU A 208 17.37 10.92 9.15
C LEU A 208 18.70 10.41 8.57
N THR A 209 19.62 11.31 8.27
CA THR A 209 20.97 11.01 7.81
C THR A 209 21.76 10.21 8.86
N ASP A 210 21.62 10.54 10.13
CA ASP A 210 22.33 9.85 11.22
C ASP A 210 21.75 8.44 11.42
N LEU A 211 20.42 8.27 11.30
CA LEU A 211 19.79 6.95 11.36
C LEU A 211 20.22 6.05 10.21
N ILE A 212 20.26 6.58 8.98
CA ILE A 212 20.74 5.85 7.80
C ILE A 212 22.21 5.48 7.97
N GLN A 213 23.04 6.37 8.52
CA GLN A 213 24.46 6.12 8.72
C GLN A 213 24.71 5.00 9.75
N VAL A 214 23.95 4.99 10.84
CA VAL A 214 23.97 3.92 11.85
C VAL A 214 23.61 2.56 11.25
N GLU A 215 22.56 2.51 10.42
CA GLU A 215 22.17 1.24 9.77
C GLU A 215 23.20 0.77 8.73
N VAL A 216 23.81 1.68 7.98
CA VAL A 216 24.90 1.35 7.04
C VAL A 216 26.14 0.84 7.78
N GLU A 217 26.49 1.45 8.90
CA GLU A 217 27.61 0.99 9.73
C GLU A 217 27.34 -0.39 10.32
N LYS A 218 26.14 -0.66 10.84
CA LYS A 218 25.76 -2.00 11.31
C LYS A 218 25.85 -3.04 10.18
N TYR A 219 25.29 -2.74 9.02
CA TYR A 219 25.36 -3.63 7.85
C TYR A 219 26.80 -3.96 7.48
N ASN A 220 27.69 -2.97 7.46
CA ASN A 220 29.11 -3.17 7.14
C ASN A 220 29.84 -4.00 8.21
N LEU A 221 29.48 -3.86 9.51
CA LEU A 221 30.05 -4.65 10.59
C LEU A 221 29.59 -6.11 10.57
N GLU A 222 28.37 -6.38 10.12
CA GLU A 222 27.82 -7.74 10.02
C GLU A 222 28.32 -8.51 8.78
N HIS A 223 28.84 -7.80 7.76
CA HIS A 223 29.26 -8.36 6.48
C HIS A 223 30.77 -8.17 6.17
N ALA A 224 31.55 -7.69 7.14
CA ALA A 224 32.99 -7.58 7.07
C ALA A 224 33.66 -8.82 7.68
#